data_c625ee7c5b831a14fce064cbb46fe138
#
_entry.id   c625ee7c5b831a14fce064cbb46fe138
#
_cell.length_a   1.000
_cell.length_b   1.000
_cell.length_c   1.000
_cell.angle_alpha   90.00
_cell.angle_beta   90.00
_cell.angle_gamma   90.00
#
_symmetry.space_group_name_H-M   'P 1'
#
loop_
_entity.id
_entity.type
_entity.pdbx_description
1 polymer ?
#
loop_
_entity_poly.entity_id
_entity_poly.type
_entity_poly.pdbx_seq_one_letter_code
_entity_poly.pdbx_strand_id
1 'polypeptide(L)'
;MMKRILLLVFFAAMTIAATSQQRLESFSRENEKFITELAKLFEDVRKGTGKDFIEKQFKPMWLQTNPYSAMQQEMIFESLDMMLKNKSKVFPEFENFIIAILHFPKSGKTVEDFTQWNTVLGKIISDKRNKRYLADYLATSASLFENNSFYRNSTIEWRSSNNGYKFIYDSVPCVRFDDLVLKCFSKNDSTVILDTKGTYFLTSDRFVGEKGKVTWVRSGLDPNMTYATFGRYQIKTKGSSYTIDSVMFYNEFFNQPLMGQLTDKIIAGKDEESANYPRFESYYKRLKIQNLVKDVDYDGGFTMAGTRLIGSGTVEEPALLTIYRESKPFVVASGLEFDINPERVFSPHAAVLFKIEEDTIRHPDVILSFDRKTRLLSLTRSEEGISKAPFINTYHNVDMYFESLIWNIDDPLIKMGAAQGSSQHYAAFESNTFFKKKRFESLM
;
A
#
# COMPACT_ATOMS: atom_id res chain seq x y z
N MET A 1 -32.62 -5.11 -80.34
CA MET A 1 -32.10 -6.31 -79.65
C MET A 1 -30.64 -6.17 -79.23
N MET A 2 -29.76 -5.55 -79.95
CA MET A 2 -28.32 -5.39 -79.65
C MET A 2 -28.00 -4.56 -78.36
N LYS A 3 -28.77 -3.54 -78.02
CA LYS A 3 -28.53 -2.71 -76.83
C LYS A 3 -28.81 -3.43 -75.48
N ARG A 4 -29.68 -4.46 -75.48
CA ARG A 4 -29.96 -5.26 -74.27
C ARG A 4 -28.92 -6.34 -73.98
N ILE A 5 -28.27 -6.84 -75.04
CA ILE A 5 -27.18 -7.84 -74.89
C ILE A 5 -25.90 -7.18 -74.36
N LEU A 6 -25.62 -5.93 -74.78
CA LEU A 6 -24.44 -5.18 -74.33
C LEU A 6 -24.54 -4.81 -72.82
N LEU A 7 -25.75 -4.56 -72.30
CA LEU A 7 -25.98 -4.24 -70.90
C LEU A 7 -25.82 -5.47 -69.97
N LEU A 8 -26.20 -6.66 -70.46
CA LEU A 8 -26.04 -7.94 -69.74
C LEU A 8 -24.59 -8.40 -69.64
N VAL A 9 -23.77 -8.15 -70.70
CA VAL A 9 -22.33 -8.46 -70.66
C VAL A 9 -21.56 -7.49 -69.75
N PHE A 10 -21.98 -6.22 -69.66
CA PHE A 10 -21.38 -5.24 -68.75
C PHE A 10 -21.76 -5.53 -67.33
N PHE A 11 -22.95 -6.04 -67.00
CA PHE A 11 -23.35 -6.48 -65.66
C PHE A 11 -22.67 -7.79 -65.23
N ALA A 12 -22.44 -8.73 -66.16
CA ALA A 12 -21.68 -9.95 -65.89
C ALA A 12 -20.18 -9.72 -65.68
N ALA A 13 -19.62 -8.68 -66.37
CA ALA A 13 -18.21 -8.27 -66.11
C ALA A 13 -17.99 -7.51 -64.78
N MET A 14 -19.03 -6.83 -64.29
CA MET A 14 -18.92 -6.20 -62.93
C MET A 14 -19.09 -7.17 -61.79
N THR A 15 -19.65 -8.35 -61.98
CA THR A 15 -19.79 -9.38 -60.92
C THR A 15 -18.57 -10.27 -60.76
N ILE A 16 -17.53 -10.19 -61.60
CA ILE A 16 -16.30 -10.97 -61.49
C ILE A 16 -15.17 -10.19 -60.78
N ALA A 17 -15.35 -8.91 -60.50
CA ALA A 17 -14.37 -8.10 -59.79
C ALA A 17 -14.64 -7.96 -58.28
N ALA A 18 -15.56 -8.71 -57.71
CA ALA A 18 -15.59 -8.97 -56.30
C ALA A 18 -14.52 -10.07 -56.02
N THR A 19 -13.26 -9.68 -56.00
CA THR A 19 -12.22 -10.47 -55.38
C THR A 19 -12.64 -10.65 -53.93
N SER A 20 -13.20 -11.83 -53.59
CA SER A 20 -13.33 -12.25 -52.21
C SER A 20 -11.91 -12.17 -51.64
N GLN A 21 -11.67 -11.20 -50.81
CA GLN A 21 -10.44 -11.12 -50.03
C GLN A 21 -10.38 -12.45 -49.28
N GLN A 22 -9.58 -13.37 -49.79
CA GLN A 22 -9.49 -14.74 -49.27
C GLN A 22 -8.98 -14.55 -47.83
N ARG A 23 -9.84 -14.78 -46.84
CA ARG A 23 -9.55 -14.60 -45.43
C ARG A 23 -8.44 -15.55 -45.07
N LEU A 24 -7.36 -15.05 -44.47
CA LEU A 24 -6.24 -15.88 -44.02
C LEU A 24 -6.78 -16.92 -43.03
N GLU A 25 -6.65 -18.22 -43.32
CA GLU A 25 -7.10 -19.32 -42.49
C GLU A 25 -5.93 -19.93 -41.67
N SER A 26 -4.71 -19.83 -42.20
CA SER A 26 -3.47 -20.28 -41.59
C SER A 26 -2.29 -19.47 -42.12
N PHE A 27 -1.26 -19.30 -41.31
CA PHE A 27 -0.01 -18.66 -41.75
C PHE A 27 0.91 -19.63 -42.48
N SER A 28 1.67 -19.10 -43.44
CA SER A 28 2.72 -19.83 -44.14
C SER A 28 3.83 -20.22 -43.18
N ARG A 29 4.39 -21.43 -43.34
CA ARG A 29 5.61 -21.88 -42.60
C ARG A 29 6.91 -21.38 -43.26
N GLU A 30 6.82 -20.72 -44.40
CA GLU A 30 7.95 -20.03 -45.02
C GLU A 30 8.14 -18.66 -44.34
N ASN A 31 9.30 -18.43 -43.75
CA ASN A 31 9.55 -17.30 -42.88
C ASN A 31 9.26 -15.92 -43.49
N GLU A 32 9.71 -15.68 -44.75
CA GLU A 32 9.49 -14.37 -45.40
C GLU A 32 8.00 -14.17 -45.72
N LYS A 33 7.32 -15.22 -46.16
CA LYS A 33 5.89 -15.17 -46.48
C LYS A 33 5.06 -15.00 -45.20
N PHE A 34 5.43 -15.68 -44.13
CA PHE A 34 4.82 -15.52 -42.80
C PHE A 34 4.87 -14.06 -42.33
N ILE A 35 6.05 -13.42 -42.40
CA ILE A 35 6.20 -12.01 -42.01
C ILE A 35 5.32 -11.09 -42.85
N THR A 36 5.26 -11.35 -44.17
CA THR A 36 4.43 -10.57 -45.09
C THR A 36 2.93 -10.72 -44.77
N GLU A 37 2.48 -11.95 -44.48
CA GLU A 37 1.08 -12.23 -44.12
C GLU A 37 0.72 -11.60 -42.77
N LEU A 38 1.61 -11.68 -41.79
CA LEU A 38 1.43 -11.09 -40.48
C LEU A 38 1.40 -9.54 -40.54
N ALA A 39 2.34 -8.94 -41.26
CA ALA A 39 2.37 -7.48 -41.50
C ALA A 39 1.09 -6.98 -42.18
N LYS A 40 0.58 -7.71 -43.18
CA LYS A 40 -0.65 -7.41 -43.86
C LYS A 40 -1.86 -7.47 -42.92
N LEU A 41 -1.94 -8.51 -42.05
CA LEU A 41 -3.01 -8.67 -41.07
C LEU A 41 -3.11 -7.43 -40.15
N PHE A 42 -1.95 -6.89 -39.71
CA PHE A 42 -1.90 -5.69 -38.88
C PHE A 42 -2.24 -4.42 -39.66
N GLU A 43 -1.74 -4.27 -40.91
CA GLU A 43 -2.00 -3.14 -41.79
C GLU A 43 -3.48 -3.03 -42.16
N ASP A 44 -4.17 -4.15 -42.39
CA ASP A 44 -5.60 -4.20 -42.73
C ASP A 44 -6.48 -3.60 -41.62
N VAL A 45 -6.03 -3.63 -40.36
CA VAL A 45 -6.76 -3.07 -39.19
C VAL A 45 -6.35 -1.63 -38.91
N ARG A 46 -5.03 -1.32 -38.96
CA ARG A 46 -4.49 0.05 -38.76
C ARG A 46 -3.66 0.47 -39.93
N LYS A 47 -4.32 1.07 -40.93
CA LYS A 47 -3.67 1.54 -42.14
C LYS A 47 -2.55 2.53 -41.85
N GLY A 48 -1.40 2.34 -42.52
CA GLY A 48 -0.21 3.19 -42.40
C GLY A 48 0.70 2.87 -41.25
N THR A 49 0.20 2.45 -40.08
CA THR A 49 1.01 2.20 -38.88
C THR A 49 0.95 0.77 -38.36
N GLY A 50 -0.04 -0.01 -38.76
CA GLY A 50 -0.27 -1.36 -38.23
C GLY A 50 0.93 -2.27 -38.43
N LYS A 51 1.53 -2.27 -39.63
CA LYS A 51 2.67 -3.12 -39.97
C LYS A 51 4.00 -2.68 -39.34
N ASP A 52 4.15 -1.41 -38.96
CA ASP A 52 5.43 -0.85 -38.46
C ASP A 52 6.04 -1.64 -37.32
N PHE A 53 5.20 -2.10 -36.40
CA PHE A 53 5.63 -2.94 -35.28
C PHE A 53 6.20 -4.29 -35.77
N ILE A 54 5.54 -4.92 -36.73
CA ILE A 54 5.98 -6.21 -37.29
C ILE A 54 7.28 -6.02 -38.09
N GLU A 55 7.34 -5.02 -38.99
CA GLU A 55 8.51 -4.80 -39.83
C GLU A 55 9.75 -4.30 -39.05
N LYS A 56 9.57 -3.44 -38.05
CA LYS A 56 10.66 -2.80 -37.34
C LYS A 56 11.16 -3.60 -36.12
N GLN A 57 10.30 -4.37 -35.49
CA GLN A 57 10.65 -5.09 -34.25
C GLN A 57 10.63 -6.60 -34.40
N PHE A 58 9.54 -7.19 -34.90
CA PHE A 58 9.39 -8.64 -34.98
C PHE A 58 10.19 -9.25 -36.12
N LYS A 59 10.13 -8.69 -37.33
CA LYS A 59 10.85 -9.19 -38.51
C LYS A 59 12.36 -9.37 -38.28
N PRO A 60 13.11 -8.40 -37.73
CA PRO A 60 14.55 -8.58 -37.50
C PRO A 60 14.83 -9.72 -36.52
N MET A 61 14.06 -9.87 -35.45
CA MET A 61 14.22 -10.98 -34.52
C MET A 61 13.91 -12.32 -35.16
N TRP A 62 12.82 -12.41 -35.92
CA TRP A 62 12.39 -13.67 -36.54
C TRP A 62 13.28 -14.15 -37.68
N LEU A 63 13.70 -13.26 -38.58
CA LEU A 63 14.48 -13.62 -39.78
C LEU A 63 16.00 -13.65 -39.54
N GLN A 64 16.55 -12.80 -38.65
CA GLN A 64 17.99 -12.67 -38.51
C GLN A 64 18.56 -13.46 -37.33
N THR A 65 17.89 -13.45 -36.17
CA THR A 65 18.41 -14.07 -34.94
C THR A 65 17.67 -15.34 -34.54
N ASN A 66 16.44 -15.46 -34.91
CA ASN A 66 15.45 -16.47 -34.51
C ASN A 66 15.87 -17.39 -33.36
N PRO A 67 15.61 -17.01 -32.11
CA PRO A 67 16.07 -17.74 -30.94
C PRO A 67 15.25 -19.00 -30.64
N TYR A 68 14.22 -19.28 -31.43
CA TYR A 68 13.28 -20.37 -31.25
C TYR A 68 13.70 -21.64 -31.98
N SER A 69 13.66 -22.78 -31.30
CA SER A 69 13.82 -24.09 -31.93
C SER A 69 12.69 -24.36 -32.91
N ALA A 70 12.92 -25.31 -33.84
CA ALA A 70 11.89 -25.68 -34.82
C ALA A 70 10.57 -26.12 -34.16
N MET A 71 10.62 -26.81 -33.02
CA MET A 71 9.44 -27.18 -32.25
C MET A 71 8.70 -25.97 -31.70
N GLN A 72 9.42 -24.99 -31.14
CA GLN A 72 8.81 -23.78 -30.63
C GLN A 72 8.21 -22.91 -31.75
N GLN A 73 8.88 -22.85 -32.92
CA GLN A 73 8.35 -22.15 -34.08
C GLN A 73 7.02 -22.76 -34.54
N GLU A 74 6.92 -24.08 -34.61
CA GLU A 74 5.66 -24.75 -34.96
C GLU A 74 4.56 -24.45 -33.92
N MET A 75 4.87 -24.49 -32.64
CA MET A 75 3.92 -24.10 -31.58
C MET A 75 3.44 -22.65 -31.72
N ILE A 76 4.31 -21.73 -32.16
CA ILE A 76 3.94 -20.33 -32.45
C ILE A 76 2.97 -20.29 -33.62
N PHE A 77 3.27 -20.98 -34.73
CA PHE A 77 2.39 -21.06 -35.89
C PHE A 77 1.03 -21.66 -35.54
N GLU A 78 1.00 -22.77 -34.81
CA GLU A 78 -0.25 -23.40 -34.37
C GLU A 78 -1.11 -22.46 -33.52
N SER A 79 -0.49 -21.70 -32.62
CA SER A 79 -1.18 -20.72 -31.79
C SER A 79 -1.77 -19.58 -32.60
N LEU A 80 -1.01 -19.04 -33.56
CA LEU A 80 -1.47 -18.01 -34.47
C LEU A 80 -2.62 -18.51 -35.36
N ASP A 81 -2.53 -19.73 -35.86
CA ASP A 81 -3.59 -20.36 -36.66
C ASP A 81 -4.85 -20.60 -35.81
N MET A 82 -4.70 -21.03 -34.55
CA MET A 82 -5.81 -21.14 -33.62
C MET A 82 -6.48 -19.78 -33.37
N MET A 83 -5.69 -18.73 -33.21
CA MET A 83 -6.20 -17.36 -33.02
C MET A 83 -6.97 -16.88 -34.26
N LEU A 84 -6.47 -17.15 -35.48
CA LEU A 84 -7.18 -16.85 -36.74
C LEU A 84 -8.54 -17.56 -36.82
N LYS A 85 -8.52 -18.90 -36.62
CA LYS A 85 -9.75 -19.73 -36.65
C LYS A 85 -10.80 -19.28 -35.64
N ASN A 86 -10.33 -18.84 -34.47
CA ASN A 86 -11.17 -18.33 -33.40
C ASN A 86 -11.52 -16.86 -33.50
N LYS A 87 -11.16 -16.18 -34.62
CA LYS A 87 -11.47 -14.76 -34.89
C LYS A 87 -10.95 -13.83 -33.80
N SER A 88 -9.77 -14.13 -33.26
CA SER A 88 -9.10 -13.26 -32.29
C SER A 88 -8.84 -11.88 -32.89
N LYS A 89 -8.85 -10.85 -32.02
CA LYS A 89 -8.63 -9.46 -32.45
C LYS A 89 -7.15 -9.22 -32.74
N VAL A 90 -6.84 -8.53 -33.83
CA VAL A 90 -5.46 -8.14 -34.14
C VAL A 90 -4.90 -7.26 -33.01
N PHE A 91 -5.66 -6.30 -32.55
CA PHE A 91 -5.38 -5.48 -31.37
C PHE A 91 -6.50 -5.69 -30.34
N PRO A 92 -6.13 -6.06 -29.08
CA PRO A 92 -4.77 -6.24 -28.55
C PRO A 92 -4.25 -7.70 -28.60
N GLU A 93 -5.03 -8.72 -29.05
CA GLU A 93 -4.70 -10.12 -28.81
C GLU A 93 -3.47 -10.57 -29.62
N PHE A 94 -3.46 -10.44 -30.94
CA PHE A 94 -2.27 -10.76 -31.74
C PHE A 94 -1.07 -9.87 -31.37
N GLU A 95 -1.30 -8.58 -31.18
CA GLU A 95 -0.24 -7.64 -30.76
C GLU A 95 0.47 -8.14 -29.48
N ASN A 96 -0.28 -8.44 -28.41
CA ASN A 96 0.28 -8.92 -27.16
C ASN A 96 0.93 -10.31 -27.29
N PHE A 97 0.40 -11.19 -28.15
CA PHE A 97 1.05 -12.45 -28.45
C PHE A 97 2.43 -12.24 -29.08
N ILE A 98 2.53 -11.40 -30.08
CA ILE A 98 3.80 -11.08 -30.74
C ILE A 98 4.77 -10.38 -29.78
N ILE A 99 4.29 -9.47 -28.93
CA ILE A 99 5.10 -8.85 -27.87
C ILE A 99 5.63 -9.91 -26.90
N ALA A 100 4.80 -10.86 -26.48
CA ALA A 100 5.22 -11.96 -25.61
C ALA A 100 6.31 -12.81 -26.29
N ILE A 101 6.16 -13.12 -27.57
CA ILE A 101 7.18 -13.82 -28.36
C ILE A 101 8.47 -13.00 -28.49
N LEU A 102 8.41 -11.69 -28.63
CA LEU A 102 9.60 -10.83 -28.67
C LEU A 102 10.41 -10.83 -27.38
N HIS A 103 9.73 -10.86 -26.23
CA HIS A 103 10.35 -10.74 -24.92
C HIS A 103 10.72 -12.09 -24.29
N PHE A 104 10.06 -13.18 -24.66
CA PHE A 104 10.30 -14.51 -24.09
C PHE A 104 11.79 -14.93 -24.08
N PRO A 105 12.57 -14.77 -25.18
CA PRO A 105 13.97 -15.21 -25.18
C PRO A 105 14.87 -14.46 -24.19
N LYS A 106 14.48 -13.26 -23.81
CA LYS A 106 15.22 -12.40 -22.86
C LYS A 106 14.72 -12.54 -21.43
N SER A 107 13.63 -13.25 -21.22
CA SER A 107 12.98 -13.39 -19.89
C SER A 107 13.70 -14.38 -18.97
N GLY A 108 14.67 -15.14 -19.47
CA GLY A 108 15.36 -16.20 -18.72
C GLY A 108 14.49 -17.44 -18.46
N LYS A 109 13.39 -17.59 -19.19
CA LYS A 109 12.49 -18.76 -19.15
C LYS A 109 13.01 -19.92 -19.97
N THR A 110 12.68 -21.16 -19.55
CA THR A 110 13.10 -22.39 -20.23
C THR A 110 12.17 -22.78 -21.37
N VAL A 111 12.58 -23.80 -22.15
CA VAL A 111 11.73 -24.40 -23.20
C VAL A 111 10.47 -25.02 -22.58
N GLU A 112 10.58 -25.62 -21.41
CA GLU A 112 9.46 -26.20 -20.66
C GLU A 112 8.47 -25.13 -20.24
N ASP A 113 8.96 -23.98 -19.76
CA ASP A 113 8.12 -22.81 -19.44
C ASP A 113 7.36 -22.29 -20.67
N PHE A 114 8.03 -22.25 -21.84
CA PHE A 114 7.39 -21.89 -23.10
C PHE A 114 6.27 -22.85 -23.46
N THR A 115 6.54 -24.14 -23.39
CA THR A 115 5.57 -25.19 -23.68
C THR A 115 4.37 -25.12 -22.75
N GLN A 116 4.61 -24.90 -21.47
CA GLN A 116 3.54 -24.76 -20.47
C GLN A 116 2.69 -23.50 -20.72
N TRP A 117 3.32 -22.35 -20.98
CA TRP A 117 2.64 -21.09 -21.34
C TRP A 117 1.76 -21.26 -22.56
N ASN A 118 2.31 -21.88 -23.63
CA ASN A 118 1.60 -22.11 -24.88
C ASN A 118 0.44 -23.11 -24.73
N THR A 119 0.62 -24.14 -23.90
CA THR A 119 -0.46 -25.10 -23.57
C THR A 119 -1.63 -24.40 -22.85
N VAL A 120 -1.34 -23.49 -21.91
CA VAL A 120 -2.38 -22.70 -21.22
C VAL A 120 -3.10 -21.80 -22.23
N LEU A 121 -2.38 -21.16 -23.15
CA LEU A 121 -2.96 -20.35 -24.23
C LEU A 121 -3.95 -21.17 -25.06
N GLY A 122 -3.56 -22.36 -25.51
CA GLY A 122 -4.43 -23.25 -26.27
C GLY A 122 -5.71 -23.64 -25.53
N LYS A 123 -5.61 -23.90 -24.23
CA LYS A 123 -6.77 -24.17 -23.35
C LYS A 123 -7.71 -22.96 -23.27
N ILE A 124 -7.18 -21.74 -23.13
CA ILE A 124 -7.98 -20.50 -23.08
C ILE A 124 -8.74 -20.30 -24.40
N ILE A 125 -8.07 -20.45 -25.55
CA ILE A 125 -8.67 -20.27 -26.86
C ILE A 125 -9.79 -21.29 -27.10
N SER A 126 -9.61 -22.52 -26.64
CA SER A 126 -10.55 -23.63 -26.84
C SER A 126 -11.73 -23.62 -25.85
N ASP A 127 -11.60 -23.00 -24.68
CA ASP A 127 -12.66 -22.92 -23.68
C ASP A 127 -13.58 -21.71 -23.92
N LYS A 128 -14.82 -21.98 -24.34
CA LYS A 128 -15.82 -20.93 -24.62
C LYS A 128 -16.06 -19.98 -23.44
N ARG A 129 -15.91 -20.46 -22.18
CA ARG A 129 -16.13 -19.64 -20.97
C ARG A 129 -14.96 -18.71 -20.71
N ASN A 130 -13.74 -19.19 -20.91
CA ASN A 130 -12.51 -18.48 -20.54
C ASN A 130 -11.86 -17.71 -21.69
N LYS A 131 -12.33 -17.91 -22.95
CA LYS A 131 -11.84 -17.18 -24.13
C LYS A 131 -11.89 -15.64 -23.95
N ARG A 132 -12.85 -15.13 -23.18
CA ARG A 132 -12.95 -13.69 -22.86
C ARG A 132 -11.72 -13.14 -22.13
N TYR A 133 -10.90 -13.98 -21.51
CA TYR A 133 -9.67 -13.61 -20.79
C TYR A 133 -8.42 -13.72 -21.64
N LEU A 134 -8.55 -14.01 -22.94
CA LEU A 134 -7.41 -14.15 -23.85
C LEU A 134 -6.56 -12.88 -23.91
N ALA A 135 -7.20 -11.73 -24.06
CA ALA A 135 -6.51 -10.44 -24.11
C ALA A 135 -5.73 -10.16 -22.81
N ASP A 136 -6.34 -10.40 -21.65
CA ASP A 136 -5.71 -10.19 -20.35
C ASP A 136 -4.55 -11.18 -20.13
N TYR A 137 -4.72 -12.44 -20.53
CA TYR A 137 -3.66 -13.45 -20.47
C TYR A 137 -2.44 -13.05 -21.29
N LEU A 138 -2.65 -12.64 -22.55
CA LEU A 138 -1.58 -12.24 -23.44
C LEU A 138 -0.90 -10.94 -22.99
N ALA A 139 -1.66 -9.96 -22.51
CA ALA A 139 -1.12 -8.72 -21.96
C ALA A 139 -0.26 -9.00 -20.71
N THR A 140 -0.76 -9.85 -19.79
CA THR A 140 0.01 -10.27 -18.61
C THR A 140 1.27 -11.05 -18.99
N SER A 141 1.18 -11.94 -20.00
CA SER A 141 2.33 -12.69 -20.50
C SER A 141 3.41 -11.78 -21.07
N ALA A 142 3.03 -10.84 -21.92
CA ALA A 142 3.92 -9.85 -22.53
C ALA A 142 4.66 -9.05 -21.44
N SER A 143 3.94 -8.52 -20.44
CA SER A 143 4.53 -7.74 -19.35
C SER A 143 5.41 -8.60 -18.43
N LEU A 144 5.05 -9.85 -18.15
CA LEU A 144 5.87 -10.77 -17.36
C LEU A 144 7.19 -11.11 -18.05
N PHE A 145 7.16 -11.40 -19.34
CA PHE A 145 8.37 -11.70 -20.11
C PHE A 145 9.23 -10.44 -20.32
N GLU A 146 8.65 -9.26 -20.38
CA GLU A 146 9.38 -8.01 -20.53
C GLU A 146 10.13 -7.62 -19.26
N ASN A 147 9.45 -7.60 -18.11
CA ASN A 147 9.98 -7.00 -16.89
C ASN A 147 9.44 -7.59 -15.57
N ASN A 148 8.92 -8.82 -15.60
CA ASN A 148 8.31 -9.51 -14.46
C ASN A 148 7.06 -8.81 -13.88
N SER A 149 6.39 -7.97 -14.66
CA SER A 149 5.15 -7.28 -14.27
C SER A 149 3.94 -8.16 -14.56
N PHE A 150 3.16 -8.50 -13.55
CA PHE A 150 1.95 -9.31 -13.73
C PHE A 150 0.66 -8.47 -13.77
N TYR A 151 0.72 -7.22 -13.35
CA TYR A 151 -0.36 -6.25 -13.47
C TYR A 151 0.19 -4.85 -13.72
N ARG A 152 -0.33 -4.17 -14.72
CA ARG A 152 0.08 -2.81 -15.07
C ARG A 152 -1.10 -2.02 -15.62
N ASN A 153 -1.23 -0.76 -15.18
CA ASN A 153 -2.08 0.25 -15.78
C ASN A 153 -1.33 1.59 -15.87
N SER A 154 -1.99 2.69 -16.17
CA SER A 154 -1.37 4.02 -16.31
C SER A 154 -0.72 4.56 -15.02
N THR A 155 -1.10 4.07 -13.86
CA THR A 155 -0.70 4.63 -12.55
C THR A 155 -0.08 3.62 -11.61
N ILE A 156 -0.28 2.32 -11.81
CA ILE A 156 0.09 1.25 -10.87
C ILE A 156 0.75 0.12 -11.64
N GLU A 157 1.81 -0.43 -11.06
CA GLU A 157 2.47 -1.61 -11.58
C GLU A 157 2.85 -2.57 -10.44
N TRP A 158 2.42 -3.84 -10.55
CA TRP A 158 2.80 -4.92 -9.66
C TRP A 158 3.81 -5.83 -10.31
N ARG A 159 4.98 -6.00 -9.69
CA ARG A 159 6.09 -6.82 -10.19
C ARG A 159 6.51 -7.90 -9.22
N SER A 160 6.98 -9.00 -9.79
CA SER A 160 7.82 -9.99 -9.09
C SER A 160 9.29 -9.57 -9.15
N SER A 161 10.05 -9.85 -8.09
CA SER A 161 11.50 -9.64 -8.06
C SER A 161 12.28 -10.57 -8.98
N ASN A 162 11.67 -11.65 -9.44
CA ASN A 162 12.30 -12.71 -10.24
C ASN A 162 11.33 -13.28 -11.28
N ASN A 163 11.85 -14.15 -12.14
CA ASN A 163 11.11 -14.86 -13.18
C ASN A 163 10.63 -16.27 -12.76
N GLY A 164 10.61 -16.57 -11.45
CA GLY A 164 10.20 -17.87 -10.87
C GLY A 164 8.70 -18.14 -10.89
N TYR A 165 7.98 -17.63 -11.90
CA TYR A 165 6.54 -17.84 -12.06
C TYR A 165 6.21 -18.92 -13.10
N LYS A 166 5.01 -19.49 -12.98
CA LYS A 166 4.46 -20.49 -13.90
C LYS A 166 3.03 -20.13 -14.30
N PHE A 167 2.74 -20.26 -15.58
CA PHE A 167 1.37 -20.14 -16.07
C PHE A 167 0.64 -21.46 -15.82
N ILE A 168 -0.54 -21.38 -15.23
CA ILE A 168 -1.37 -22.53 -14.89
C ILE A 168 -2.80 -22.30 -15.38
N TYR A 169 -3.47 -23.42 -15.66
CA TYR A 169 -4.88 -23.45 -15.98
C TYR A 169 -5.58 -24.42 -15.02
N ASP A 170 -6.11 -23.85 -13.93
CA ASP A 170 -6.90 -24.58 -12.95
C ASP A 170 -8.31 -23.96 -12.93
N SER A 171 -9.20 -24.50 -13.76
CA SER A 171 -10.54 -23.95 -14.05
C SER A 171 -10.55 -22.55 -14.66
N VAL A 172 -9.55 -21.72 -14.35
CA VAL A 172 -9.30 -20.38 -14.91
C VAL A 172 -7.79 -20.19 -15.13
N PRO A 173 -7.39 -19.32 -16.08
CA PRO A 173 -5.98 -19.00 -16.25
C PRO A 173 -5.47 -18.18 -15.07
N CYS A 174 -4.30 -18.53 -14.55
CA CYS A 174 -3.63 -17.83 -13.47
C CYS A 174 -2.10 -17.97 -13.58
N VAL A 175 -1.38 -17.15 -12.78
CA VAL A 175 0.09 -17.20 -12.68
C VAL A 175 0.46 -17.50 -11.24
N ARG A 176 1.22 -18.60 -11.03
CA ARG A 176 1.74 -19.00 -9.72
C ARG A 176 3.17 -18.54 -9.56
N PHE A 177 3.47 -18.04 -8.37
CA PHE A 177 4.79 -17.61 -7.93
C PHE A 177 5.19 -18.44 -6.72
N ASP A 178 6.31 -19.15 -6.80
CA ASP A 178 6.77 -20.07 -5.74
C ASP A 178 7.57 -19.36 -4.66
N ASP A 179 8.30 -18.30 -5.03
CA ASP A 179 9.04 -17.42 -4.10
C ASP A 179 9.32 -16.09 -4.78
N LEU A 180 8.97 -14.98 -4.12
CA LEU A 180 9.19 -13.65 -4.67
C LEU A 180 9.26 -12.56 -3.59
N VAL A 181 9.86 -11.44 -3.96
CA VAL A 181 9.55 -10.14 -3.36
C VAL A 181 8.50 -9.47 -4.25
N LEU A 182 7.34 -9.25 -3.70
CA LEU A 182 6.22 -8.59 -4.39
C LEU A 182 6.35 -7.08 -4.23
N LYS A 183 6.43 -6.34 -5.34
CA LYS A 183 6.57 -4.88 -5.35
C LYS A 183 5.41 -4.22 -6.08
N CYS A 184 4.85 -3.19 -5.49
CA CYS A 184 3.92 -2.29 -6.16
C CYS A 184 4.58 -0.92 -6.36
N PHE A 185 4.54 -0.43 -7.57
CA PHE A 185 5.02 0.91 -7.93
C PHE A 185 3.83 1.79 -8.28
N SER A 186 3.85 3.02 -7.80
CA SER A 186 2.92 4.07 -8.23
C SER A 186 3.61 5.43 -8.11
N LYS A 187 3.66 6.16 -9.21
CA LYS A 187 4.44 7.41 -9.30
C LYS A 187 5.92 7.15 -8.94
N ASN A 188 6.45 7.85 -7.94
CA ASN A 188 7.84 7.76 -7.51
C ASN A 188 8.02 6.98 -6.19
N ASP A 189 7.00 6.24 -5.76
CA ASP A 189 7.02 5.48 -4.51
C ASP A 189 6.67 4.01 -4.75
N SER A 190 7.01 3.15 -3.80
CA SER A 190 6.73 1.71 -3.88
C SER A 190 6.42 1.11 -2.51
N THR A 191 5.59 0.07 -2.50
CA THR A 191 5.41 -0.81 -1.34
C THR A 191 5.94 -2.20 -1.65
N VAL A 192 6.41 -2.91 -0.62
CA VAL A 192 7.13 -4.16 -0.76
C VAL A 192 6.61 -5.20 0.24
N ILE A 193 6.30 -6.39 -0.26
CA ILE A 193 6.07 -7.58 0.56
C ILE A 193 7.21 -8.56 0.29
N LEU A 194 7.97 -8.85 1.33
CA LEU A 194 9.11 -9.77 1.31
C LEU A 194 8.65 -11.22 1.57
N ASP A 195 9.49 -12.19 1.19
CA ASP A 195 9.38 -13.61 1.55
C ASP A 195 8.01 -14.21 1.24
N THR A 196 7.39 -13.81 0.13
CA THR A 196 6.04 -14.23 -0.22
C THR A 196 6.02 -15.26 -1.36
N LYS A 197 4.93 -15.98 -1.45
CA LYS A 197 4.53 -16.84 -2.57
C LYS A 197 3.03 -16.74 -2.76
N GLY A 198 2.53 -17.06 -3.95
CA GLY A 198 1.09 -16.95 -4.19
C GLY A 198 0.69 -17.11 -5.64
N THR A 199 -0.57 -16.81 -5.91
CA THR A 199 -1.17 -16.94 -7.24
C THR A 199 -1.87 -15.63 -7.64
N TYR A 200 -1.55 -15.16 -8.83
CA TYR A 200 -2.27 -14.06 -9.46
C TYR A 200 -3.39 -14.60 -10.35
N PHE A 201 -4.61 -14.19 -10.06
CA PHE A 201 -5.82 -14.53 -10.80
C PHE A 201 -6.18 -13.39 -11.76
N LEU A 202 -5.86 -13.55 -13.04
CA LEU A 202 -6.16 -12.57 -14.08
C LEU A 202 -7.66 -12.26 -14.19
N THR A 203 -8.50 -13.27 -13.92
CA THR A 203 -9.96 -13.15 -14.05
C THR A 203 -10.61 -12.21 -13.04
N SER A 204 -9.90 -11.86 -12.01
CA SER A 204 -10.40 -11.04 -10.89
C SER A 204 -9.43 -9.95 -10.42
N ASP A 205 -8.29 -9.79 -11.10
CA ASP A 205 -7.23 -8.83 -10.75
C ASP A 205 -6.84 -8.95 -9.27
N ARG A 206 -6.60 -10.21 -8.80
CA ARG A 206 -6.27 -10.49 -7.41
C ARG A 206 -5.03 -11.35 -7.28
N PHE A 207 -4.16 -10.95 -6.37
CA PHE A 207 -3.06 -11.77 -5.90
C PHE A 207 -3.45 -12.40 -4.55
N VAL A 208 -3.39 -13.72 -4.46
CA VAL A 208 -3.61 -14.47 -3.22
C VAL A 208 -2.28 -15.02 -2.77
N GLY A 209 -1.76 -14.44 -1.67
CA GLY A 209 -0.49 -14.85 -1.06
C GLY A 209 -0.70 -15.84 0.09
N GLU A 210 0.33 -16.62 0.41
CA GLU A 210 0.29 -17.65 1.46
C GLU A 210 1.11 -17.26 2.69
N LYS A 211 2.10 -16.40 2.55
CA LYS A 211 2.94 -15.84 3.61
C LYS A 211 3.51 -14.50 3.14
N GLY A 212 3.99 -13.69 4.06
CA GLY A 212 4.68 -12.45 3.72
C GLY A 212 5.25 -11.72 4.93
N LYS A 213 6.15 -10.79 4.65
CA LYS A 213 6.76 -9.88 5.62
C LYS A 213 6.75 -8.46 5.07
N VAL A 214 6.34 -7.51 5.88
CA VAL A 214 6.43 -6.06 5.60
C VAL A 214 7.30 -5.42 6.66
N THR A 215 8.18 -4.51 6.24
CA THR A 215 9.09 -3.76 7.11
C THR A 215 8.80 -2.27 7.05
N TRP A 216 9.26 -1.52 8.03
CA TRP A 216 9.12 -0.06 8.11
C TRP A 216 10.34 0.71 7.55
N VAL A 217 11.14 0.06 6.68
CA VAL A 217 12.31 0.71 6.02
C VAL A 217 11.91 2.00 5.30
N ARG A 218 10.73 2.02 4.66
CA ARG A 218 10.21 3.21 3.97
C ARG A 218 9.98 4.41 4.91
N SER A 219 9.86 4.15 6.20
CA SER A 219 9.76 5.15 7.26
C SER A 219 11.06 5.32 8.05
N GLY A 220 12.19 4.80 7.57
CA GLY A 220 13.49 4.95 8.20
C GLY A 220 13.75 4.04 9.42
N LEU A 221 12.86 3.06 9.73
CA LEU A 221 13.05 2.15 10.87
C LEU A 221 13.84 0.89 10.47
N ASP A 222 14.60 0.35 11.43
CA ASP A 222 15.37 -0.88 11.23
C ASP A 222 14.45 -2.07 10.92
N PRO A 223 14.61 -2.75 9.77
CA PRO A 223 13.78 -3.87 9.34
C PRO A 223 13.93 -5.13 10.21
N ASN A 224 14.95 -5.20 11.06
CA ASN A 224 15.14 -6.29 12.01
C ASN A 224 14.40 -6.04 13.32
N MET A 225 14.15 -4.78 13.65
CA MET A 225 13.49 -4.37 14.89
C MET A 225 11.99 -4.12 14.67
N THR A 226 11.59 -3.54 13.51
CA THR A 226 10.19 -3.20 13.24
C THR A 226 9.71 -3.84 11.95
N TYR A 227 8.87 -4.87 12.07
CA TYR A 227 8.29 -5.58 10.93
C TYR A 227 7.02 -6.32 11.31
N ALA A 228 6.22 -6.68 10.30
CA ALA A 228 5.06 -7.55 10.44
C ALA A 228 5.20 -8.79 9.56
N THR A 229 4.79 -9.95 10.09
CA THR A 229 4.67 -11.21 9.35
C THR A 229 3.23 -11.67 9.32
N PHE A 230 2.85 -12.37 8.26
CA PHE A 230 1.48 -12.85 8.11
C PHE A 230 1.43 -14.12 7.26
N GLY A 231 0.32 -14.85 7.41
CA GLY A 231 0.01 -16.03 6.64
C GLY A 231 -0.71 -15.69 5.34
N ARG A 232 -1.85 -16.34 5.10
CA ARG A 232 -2.64 -16.14 3.88
C ARG A 232 -3.24 -14.73 3.81
N TYR A 233 -3.08 -14.09 2.65
CA TYR A 233 -3.59 -12.75 2.39
C TYR A 233 -4.08 -12.58 0.96
N GLN A 234 -4.75 -11.46 0.68
CA GLN A 234 -5.25 -11.16 -0.65
C GLN A 234 -5.12 -9.67 -0.96
N ILE A 235 -4.64 -9.36 -2.17
CA ILE A 235 -4.50 -8.00 -2.68
C ILE A 235 -5.34 -7.84 -3.95
N LYS A 236 -6.07 -6.72 -4.07
CA LYS A 236 -6.66 -6.25 -5.31
C LYS A 236 -5.63 -5.44 -6.07
N THR A 237 -5.12 -5.96 -7.21
CA THR A 237 -3.99 -5.36 -7.92
C THR A 237 -4.32 -4.05 -8.64
N LYS A 238 -5.61 -3.72 -8.80
CA LYS A 238 -6.08 -2.41 -9.31
C LYS A 238 -5.78 -1.24 -8.38
N GLY A 239 -5.43 -1.51 -7.10
CA GLY A 239 -5.07 -0.51 -6.12
C GLY A 239 -3.59 -0.56 -5.74
N SER A 240 -3.08 0.56 -5.23
CA SER A 240 -1.74 0.67 -4.63
C SER A 240 -1.79 0.60 -3.10
N SER A 241 -2.89 0.11 -2.54
CA SER A 241 -3.08 -0.09 -1.10
C SER A 241 -3.62 -1.48 -0.84
N TYR A 242 -3.25 -2.03 0.32
CA TYR A 242 -3.78 -3.30 0.81
C TYR A 242 -3.92 -3.27 2.33
N THR A 243 -4.83 -4.12 2.82
CA THR A 243 -5.03 -4.35 4.24
C THR A 243 -4.96 -5.86 4.48
N ILE A 244 -4.25 -6.26 5.52
CA ILE A 244 -4.05 -7.66 5.91
C ILE A 244 -4.41 -7.80 7.38
N ASP A 245 -5.36 -8.69 7.66
CA ASP A 245 -5.79 -9.01 9.01
C ASP A 245 -4.91 -10.09 9.65
N SER A 246 -4.91 -10.13 10.98
CA SER A 246 -4.23 -11.16 11.78
C SER A 246 -2.73 -11.25 11.49
N VAL A 247 -2.07 -10.09 11.38
CA VAL A 247 -0.62 -10.02 11.25
C VAL A 247 0.03 -10.08 12.63
N MET A 248 1.25 -10.62 12.68
CA MET A 248 2.11 -10.62 13.86
C MET A 248 3.12 -9.49 13.70
N PHE A 249 2.99 -8.44 14.50
CA PHE A 249 3.83 -7.25 14.49
C PHE A 249 4.91 -7.34 15.56
N TYR A 250 6.14 -7.08 15.16
CA TYR A 250 7.34 -7.07 15.99
C TYR A 250 7.86 -5.64 16.11
N ASN A 251 8.19 -5.23 17.33
CA ASN A 251 8.76 -3.92 17.63
C ASN A 251 9.54 -3.97 18.95
N GLU A 252 10.49 -3.06 19.12
CA GLU A 252 11.36 -2.97 20.30
C GLU A 252 10.62 -2.74 21.64
N PHE A 253 9.41 -2.17 21.61
CA PHE A 253 8.62 -1.91 22.82
C PHE A 253 8.03 -3.17 23.47
N PHE A 254 8.01 -4.29 22.73
CA PHE A 254 7.33 -5.50 23.19
C PHE A 254 8.22 -6.73 23.10
N ASN A 255 8.26 -7.52 24.18
CA ASN A 255 9.01 -8.78 24.23
C ASN A 255 8.37 -9.89 23.36
N GLN A 256 7.11 -9.72 22.97
CA GLN A 256 6.37 -10.67 22.14
C GLN A 256 5.64 -9.92 21.03
N PRO A 257 5.42 -10.57 19.87
CA PRO A 257 4.70 -9.93 18.76
C PRO A 257 3.25 -9.63 19.16
N LEU A 258 2.76 -8.51 18.64
CA LEU A 258 1.36 -8.12 18.78
C LEU A 258 0.54 -8.60 17.58
N MET A 259 -0.66 -9.10 17.83
CA MET A 259 -1.61 -9.41 16.78
C MET A 259 -2.43 -8.16 16.43
N GLY A 260 -2.61 -7.92 15.12
CA GLY A 260 -3.39 -6.77 14.66
C GLY A 260 -3.63 -6.78 13.16
N GLN A 261 -3.99 -5.63 12.64
CA GLN A 261 -4.23 -5.36 11.23
C GLN A 261 -3.09 -4.50 10.65
N LEU A 262 -2.61 -4.88 9.48
CA LEU A 262 -1.64 -4.12 8.70
C LEU A 262 -2.33 -3.46 7.51
N THR A 263 -2.14 -2.17 7.34
CA THR A 263 -2.49 -1.45 6.12
C THR A 263 -1.24 -0.81 5.54
N ASP A 264 -1.02 -1.01 4.23
CA ASP A 264 0.03 -0.29 3.53
C ASP A 264 -0.53 0.41 2.29
N LYS A 265 0.00 1.58 1.98
CA LYS A 265 -0.47 2.45 0.91
C LYS A 265 0.67 3.30 0.36
N ILE A 266 0.71 3.45 -0.96
CA ILE A 266 1.59 4.40 -1.61
C ILE A 266 0.96 5.79 -1.56
N ILE A 267 1.68 6.75 -0.97
CA ILE A 267 1.32 8.17 -0.93
C ILE A 267 2.50 8.95 -1.49
N ALA A 268 2.39 9.34 -2.76
CA ALA A 268 3.45 10.10 -3.42
C ALA A 268 3.72 11.45 -2.73
N GLY A 269 5.00 11.82 -2.64
CA GLY A 269 5.44 13.15 -2.19
C GLY A 269 5.49 13.33 -0.67
N LYS A 270 5.46 12.26 0.12
CA LYS A 270 5.74 12.32 1.55
C LYS A 270 7.17 11.85 1.83
N ASP A 271 7.86 12.59 2.68
CA ASP A 271 9.15 12.20 3.25
C ASP A 271 9.00 11.10 4.32
N GLU A 272 10.11 10.55 4.77
CA GLU A 272 10.13 9.48 5.78
C GLU A 272 9.48 9.92 7.10
N GLU A 273 9.70 11.16 7.52
CA GLU A 273 9.19 11.69 8.79
C GLU A 273 7.67 11.90 8.79
N SER A 274 7.10 12.28 7.65
CA SER A 274 5.65 12.49 7.50
C SER A 274 4.89 11.25 7.01
N ALA A 275 5.59 10.13 6.74
CA ALA A 275 4.99 8.89 6.29
C ALA A 275 4.08 8.28 7.36
N ASN A 276 2.83 7.95 6.97
CA ASN A 276 1.83 7.30 7.83
C ASN A 276 1.69 5.80 7.53
N TYR A 277 2.52 5.27 6.64
CA TYR A 277 2.49 3.88 6.20
C TYR A 277 3.92 3.33 6.08
N PRO A 278 4.10 2.03 6.35
CA PRO A 278 3.09 1.05 6.76
C PRO A 278 2.41 1.43 8.08
N ARG A 279 1.14 1.01 8.26
CA ARG A 279 0.35 1.24 9.46
C ARG A 279 -0.08 -0.10 10.04
N PHE A 280 0.30 -0.33 11.29
CA PHE A 280 -0.16 -1.46 12.09
C PHE A 280 -1.11 -0.96 13.18
N GLU A 281 -2.24 -1.62 13.35
CA GLU A 281 -3.21 -1.36 14.41
C GLU A 281 -3.44 -2.63 15.23
N SER A 282 -3.12 -2.56 16.53
CA SER A 282 -3.23 -3.70 17.44
C SER A 282 -4.70 -4.05 17.71
N TYR A 283 -5.01 -5.35 17.79
CA TYR A 283 -6.30 -5.83 18.28
C TYR A 283 -6.46 -5.71 19.80
N TYR A 284 -5.32 -5.56 20.51
CA TYR A 284 -5.36 -5.31 21.95
C TYR A 284 -5.72 -3.85 22.21
N LYS A 285 -6.85 -3.62 22.84
CA LYS A 285 -7.36 -2.28 23.17
C LYS A 285 -6.48 -1.54 24.17
N ARG A 286 -5.75 -2.29 25.02
CA ARG A 286 -4.90 -1.74 26.06
C ARG A 286 -3.61 -2.53 26.16
N LEU A 287 -2.49 -1.83 26.05
CA LEU A 287 -1.13 -2.35 26.14
C LEU A 287 -0.31 -1.42 27.04
N LYS A 288 0.55 -2.01 27.85
CA LYS A 288 1.44 -1.25 28.71
C LYS A 288 2.86 -1.25 28.12
N ILE A 289 3.37 -0.07 27.85
CA ILE A 289 4.75 0.17 27.45
C ILE A 289 5.48 0.78 28.64
N GLN A 290 6.38 0.02 29.25
CA GLN A 290 7.23 0.52 30.33
C GLN A 290 8.45 1.22 29.74
N ASN A 291 8.87 2.32 30.35
CA ASN A 291 9.99 3.12 29.90
C ASN A 291 9.91 3.49 28.40
N LEU A 292 8.74 3.95 27.94
CA LEU A 292 8.59 4.56 26.63
C LEU A 292 9.69 5.62 26.39
N VAL A 293 10.00 6.38 27.43
CA VAL A 293 11.21 7.14 27.70
C VAL A 293 11.58 6.85 29.15
N LYS A 294 12.83 7.04 29.55
CA LYS A 294 13.25 6.88 30.96
C LYS A 294 12.27 7.59 31.89
N ASP A 295 11.77 6.86 32.88
CA ASP A 295 10.80 7.32 33.90
C ASP A 295 9.42 7.71 33.32
N VAL A 296 9.05 7.25 32.11
CA VAL A 296 7.74 7.51 31.48
C VAL A 296 7.15 6.22 30.95
N ASP A 297 6.00 5.83 31.48
CA ASP A 297 5.21 4.68 31.01
C ASP A 297 4.00 5.16 30.21
N TYR A 298 3.61 4.36 29.24
CA TYR A 298 2.36 4.50 28.50
C TYR A 298 1.45 3.28 28.72
N ASP A 299 0.14 3.52 28.83
CA ASP A 299 -0.86 2.46 28.98
C ASP A 299 -2.12 2.83 28.18
N GLY A 300 -2.41 2.12 27.09
CA GLY A 300 -3.53 2.40 26.19
C GLY A 300 -3.48 1.57 24.90
N GLY A 301 -4.27 1.93 23.90
CA GLY A 301 -4.26 1.31 22.58
C GLY A 301 -2.97 1.61 21.82
N PHE A 302 -2.65 0.79 20.84
CA PHE A 302 -1.40 0.90 20.09
C PHE A 302 -1.64 0.84 18.59
N THR A 303 -1.23 1.89 17.90
CA THR A 303 -1.14 1.95 16.45
C THR A 303 0.24 2.48 16.06
N MET A 304 0.93 1.77 15.16
CA MET A 304 2.20 2.23 14.58
C MET A 304 1.93 2.74 13.16
N ALA A 305 2.08 4.04 12.94
CA ALA A 305 1.83 4.71 11.65
C ALA A 305 3.12 5.40 11.16
N GLY A 306 3.82 4.78 10.22
CA GLY A 306 5.18 5.20 9.89
C GLY A 306 6.08 5.11 11.13
N THR A 307 6.72 6.21 11.50
CA THR A 307 7.55 6.31 12.73
C THR A 307 6.76 6.66 13.98
N ARG A 308 5.48 7.03 13.84
CA ARG A 308 4.67 7.51 14.95
C ARG A 308 3.92 6.36 15.61
N LEU A 309 3.96 6.33 16.93
CA LEU A 309 3.04 5.55 17.73
C LEU A 309 1.85 6.44 18.08
N ILE A 310 0.65 5.98 17.76
CA ILE A 310 -0.59 6.62 18.14
C ILE A 310 -1.20 5.81 19.27
N GLY A 311 -1.16 6.40 20.47
CA GLY A 311 -1.80 5.87 21.67
C GLY A 311 -3.27 6.26 21.69
N SER A 312 -4.16 5.32 21.91
CA SER A 312 -5.61 5.59 21.91
C SER A 312 -6.28 5.09 23.21
N GLY A 313 -7.35 5.79 23.59
CA GLY A 313 -8.23 5.40 24.69
C GLY A 313 -9.69 5.67 24.33
N THR A 314 -10.60 5.30 25.25
CA THR A 314 -12.02 5.67 25.17
C THR A 314 -12.37 6.62 26.30
N VAL A 315 -13.59 7.16 26.31
CA VAL A 315 -14.06 8.02 27.40
C VAL A 315 -14.11 7.26 28.74
N GLU A 316 -14.50 5.98 28.68
CA GLU A 316 -14.59 5.10 29.86
C GLU A 316 -13.20 4.60 30.32
N GLU A 317 -12.33 4.35 29.35
CA GLU A 317 -10.97 3.84 29.57
C GLU A 317 -9.96 4.69 28.80
N PRO A 318 -9.61 5.90 29.24
CA PRO A 318 -8.66 6.76 28.56
C PRO A 318 -7.25 6.14 28.57
N ALA A 319 -6.46 6.48 27.55
CA ALA A 319 -5.03 6.16 27.56
C ALA A 319 -4.32 6.98 28.63
N LEU A 320 -3.28 6.41 29.22
CA LEU A 320 -2.53 7.01 30.32
C LEU A 320 -1.06 7.19 29.96
N LEU A 321 -0.52 8.35 30.26
CA LEU A 321 0.92 8.63 30.30
C LEU A 321 1.30 8.87 31.76
N THR A 322 2.18 8.03 32.32
CA THR A 322 2.61 8.16 33.72
C THR A 322 4.08 8.55 33.76
N ILE A 323 4.38 9.69 34.39
CA ILE A 323 5.74 10.15 34.63
C ILE A 323 6.11 9.86 36.09
N TYR A 324 7.25 9.20 36.28
CA TYR A 324 7.75 8.82 37.61
C TYR A 324 8.79 9.81 38.10
N ARG A 325 8.79 10.02 39.40
CA ARG A 325 9.84 10.70 40.15
C ARG A 325 10.23 9.85 41.34
N GLU A 326 11.52 9.57 41.53
CA GLU A 326 12.01 8.69 42.60
C GLU A 326 11.27 7.35 42.64
N SER A 327 11.02 6.77 41.47
CA SER A 327 10.28 5.50 41.27
C SER A 327 8.80 5.51 41.71
N LYS A 328 8.23 6.68 42.04
CA LYS A 328 6.80 6.85 42.35
C LYS A 328 6.10 7.60 41.25
N PRO A 329 4.85 7.23 40.89
CA PRO A 329 4.03 8.01 39.94
C PRO A 329 3.87 9.44 40.46
N PHE A 330 4.39 10.40 39.71
CA PHE A 330 4.30 11.83 40.03
C PHE A 330 3.29 12.58 39.16
N VAL A 331 3.30 12.35 37.84
CA VAL A 331 2.29 12.89 36.96
C VAL A 331 1.56 11.77 36.25
N VAL A 332 0.23 11.84 36.21
CA VAL A 332 -0.60 10.98 35.39
C VAL A 332 -1.39 11.88 34.45
N ALA A 333 -1.15 11.73 33.15
CA ALA A 333 -1.97 12.36 32.12
C ALA A 333 -2.89 11.31 31.50
N SER A 334 -4.17 11.65 31.32
CA SER A 334 -5.16 10.79 30.69
C SER A 334 -5.80 11.49 29.51
N GLY A 335 -5.89 10.81 28.35
CA GLY A 335 -6.42 11.37 27.11
C GLY A 335 -7.01 10.32 26.19
N LEU A 336 -7.76 10.77 25.18
CA LEU A 336 -8.30 9.88 24.16
C LEU A 336 -7.25 9.54 23.09
N GLU A 337 -6.25 10.40 22.91
CA GLU A 337 -5.18 10.22 21.93
C GLU A 337 -3.86 10.81 22.41
N PHE A 338 -2.79 10.06 22.20
CA PHE A 338 -1.41 10.51 22.34
C PHE A 338 -0.66 10.25 21.04
N ASP A 339 -0.09 11.29 20.42
CA ASP A 339 0.84 11.20 19.30
C ASP A 339 2.27 11.11 19.86
N ILE A 340 2.88 9.95 19.72
CA ILE A 340 4.20 9.63 20.27
C ILE A 340 5.16 9.41 19.10
N ASN A 341 6.09 10.33 18.93
CA ASN A 341 7.14 10.22 17.91
C ASN A 341 8.54 10.23 18.56
N PRO A 342 9.65 10.07 17.81
CA PRO A 342 10.98 10.06 18.37
C PRO A 342 11.36 11.32 19.17
N GLU A 343 10.74 12.47 18.86
CA GLU A 343 11.07 13.75 19.46
C GLU A 343 10.19 14.09 20.66
N ARG A 344 8.88 13.78 20.58
CA ARG A 344 7.90 14.23 21.58
C ARG A 344 6.73 13.27 21.78
N VAL A 345 6.08 13.41 22.93
CA VAL A 345 4.72 12.92 23.21
C VAL A 345 3.79 14.14 23.23
N PHE A 346 2.72 14.07 22.47
CA PHE A 346 1.75 15.18 22.34
C PHE A 346 0.32 14.66 22.50
N SER A 347 -0.50 15.43 23.21
CA SER A 347 -1.95 15.26 23.23
C SER A 347 -2.63 16.63 23.18
N PRO A 348 -3.59 16.85 22.26
CA PRO A 348 -4.33 18.11 22.22
C PRO A 348 -5.28 18.28 23.40
N HIS A 349 -5.70 17.18 24.02
CA HIS A 349 -6.64 17.13 25.13
C HIS A 349 -6.22 16.05 26.13
N ALA A 350 -5.70 16.45 27.28
CA ALA A 350 -5.33 15.56 28.36
C ALA A 350 -5.77 16.13 29.72
N ALA A 351 -6.45 15.32 30.52
CA ALA A 351 -6.58 15.60 31.93
C ALA A 351 -5.28 15.24 32.63
N VAL A 352 -4.83 16.06 33.56
CA VAL A 352 -3.55 15.85 34.25
C VAL A 352 -3.72 15.87 35.77
N LEU A 353 -2.95 15.01 36.44
CA LEU A 353 -2.92 14.87 37.88
C LEU A 353 -1.46 14.77 38.35
N PHE A 354 -0.97 15.77 39.10
CA PHE A 354 0.26 15.69 39.86
C PHE A 354 -0.06 15.13 41.24
N LYS A 355 0.74 14.16 41.71
CA LYS A 355 0.62 13.57 43.04
C LYS A 355 1.70 14.13 43.92
N ILE A 356 1.30 14.78 45.02
CA ILE A 356 2.18 15.40 46.00
C ILE A 356 1.80 14.82 47.36
N GLU A 357 2.43 13.71 47.76
CA GLU A 357 2.05 12.93 48.94
C GLU A 357 0.57 12.55 48.95
N GLU A 358 -0.24 13.08 49.87
CA GLU A 358 -1.68 12.87 49.95
C GLU A 358 -2.48 13.91 49.15
N ASP A 359 -1.79 14.93 48.61
CA ASP A 359 -2.39 16.03 47.90
C ASP A 359 -2.20 15.95 46.34
N THR A 360 -2.90 16.82 45.62
CA THR A 360 -2.86 16.83 44.18
C THR A 360 -2.88 18.23 43.58
N ILE A 361 -2.23 18.36 42.41
CA ILE A 361 -2.52 19.45 41.47
C ILE A 361 -3.14 18.82 40.23
N ARG A 362 -4.34 19.27 39.86
CA ARG A 362 -5.07 18.68 38.71
C ARG A 362 -5.68 19.70 37.78
N HIS A 363 -5.80 19.32 36.52
CA HIS A 363 -6.54 20.08 35.50
C HIS A 363 -7.32 19.13 34.61
N PRO A 364 -8.59 19.42 34.27
CA PRO A 364 -9.44 18.50 33.51
C PRO A 364 -9.07 18.40 32.02
N ASP A 365 -8.43 19.41 31.44
CA ASP A 365 -8.09 19.41 30.00
C ASP A 365 -6.99 20.43 29.68
N VAL A 366 -5.85 19.95 29.23
CA VAL A 366 -4.71 20.75 28.76
C VAL A 366 -4.16 20.21 27.46
N ILE A 367 -3.50 21.06 26.69
CA ILE A 367 -2.59 20.65 25.63
C ILE A 367 -1.31 20.18 26.30
N LEU A 368 -0.99 18.90 26.12
CA LEU A 368 0.20 18.27 26.66
C LEU A 368 1.27 18.13 25.58
N SER A 369 2.48 18.58 25.88
CA SER A 369 3.68 18.31 25.09
C SER A 369 4.82 17.91 26.00
N PHE A 370 5.41 16.71 25.75
CA PHE A 370 6.59 16.23 26.45
C PHE A 370 7.73 16.03 25.45
N ASP A 371 8.74 16.89 25.51
CA ASP A 371 9.94 16.76 24.68
C ASP A 371 10.82 15.64 25.24
N ARG A 372 11.06 14.59 24.45
CA ARG A 372 11.76 13.37 24.87
C ARG A 372 13.26 13.58 25.08
N LYS A 373 13.86 14.52 24.36
CA LYS A 373 15.30 14.80 24.42
C LYS A 373 15.66 15.68 25.61
N THR A 374 14.92 16.76 25.80
CA THR A 374 15.12 17.71 26.91
C THR A 374 14.40 17.30 28.18
N ARG A 375 13.51 16.29 28.10
CA ARG A 375 12.64 15.79 29.18
C ARG A 375 11.76 16.89 29.78
N LEU A 376 11.33 17.84 28.93
CA LEU A 376 10.51 19.00 29.30
C LEU A 376 9.03 18.69 29.08
N LEU A 377 8.26 18.70 30.15
CA LEU A 377 6.80 18.64 30.11
C LEU A 377 6.25 20.07 30.05
N SER A 378 5.40 20.33 29.06
CA SER A 378 4.65 21.57 28.90
C SER A 378 3.15 21.26 28.89
N LEU A 379 2.41 21.91 29.76
CA LEU A 379 0.95 21.81 29.87
C LEU A 379 0.36 23.20 29.65
N THR A 380 -0.40 23.38 28.57
CA THR A 380 -0.95 24.68 28.20
C THR A 380 -2.47 24.62 28.26
N ARG A 381 -3.08 25.60 28.96
CA ARG A 381 -4.54 25.78 28.95
C ARG A 381 -4.99 26.42 27.63
N SER A 382 -6.17 26.05 27.18
CA SER A 382 -6.84 26.72 26.07
C SER A 382 -7.87 27.74 26.60
N GLU A 383 -8.20 28.72 25.79
CA GLU A 383 -9.25 29.71 26.05
C GLU A 383 -10.67 29.17 25.75
N GLU A 384 -10.79 27.87 25.42
CA GLU A 384 -12.04 27.26 24.98
C GLU A 384 -12.50 26.14 25.93
N GLY A 385 -13.81 26.02 26.07
CA GLY A 385 -14.46 24.89 26.74
C GLY A 385 -13.97 24.63 28.16
N ILE A 386 -13.77 23.36 28.50
CA ILE A 386 -13.33 22.88 29.82
C ILE A 386 -11.86 23.23 30.13
N SER A 387 -11.08 23.52 29.09
CA SER A 387 -9.69 23.95 29.22
C SER A 387 -9.54 25.33 29.89
N LYS A 388 -10.63 26.12 30.03
CA LYS A 388 -10.66 27.37 30.81
C LYS A 388 -10.63 27.16 32.32
N ALA A 389 -10.88 25.95 32.79
CA ALA A 389 -10.85 25.65 34.23
C ALA A 389 -9.49 26.01 34.84
N PRO A 390 -9.42 26.33 36.13
CA PRO A 390 -8.16 26.53 36.83
C PRO A 390 -7.46 25.19 37.09
N PHE A 391 -6.15 25.27 37.36
CA PHE A 391 -5.49 24.17 38.05
C PHE A 391 -5.93 24.16 39.52
N ILE A 392 -6.47 23.06 40.00
CA ILE A 392 -6.90 22.89 41.37
C ILE A 392 -5.75 22.32 42.17
N ASN A 393 -5.32 23.03 43.20
CA ASN A 393 -4.23 22.60 44.10
C ASN A 393 -4.83 22.33 45.48
N THR A 394 -4.87 21.05 45.91
CA THR A 394 -5.44 20.68 47.20
C THR A 394 -4.46 20.92 48.38
N TYR A 395 -3.16 20.92 48.14
CA TYR A 395 -2.14 21.17 49.16
C TYR A 395 -2.27 22.60 49.77
N HIS A 396 -2.47 23.58 48.88
CA HIS A 396 -2.68 24.95 49.32
C HIS A 396 -4.16 25.38 49.36
N ASN A 397 -5.08 24.53 48.96
CA ASN A 397 -6.51 24.82 48.80
C ASN A 397 -6.78 26.05 47.93
N VAL A 398 -6.12 26.12 46.78
CA VAL A 398 -6.24 27.24 45.83
C VAL A 398 -6.54 26.77 44.42
N ASP A 399 -7.35 27.59 43.71
CA ASP A 399 -7.52 27.54 42.26
C ASP A 399 -6.49 28.45 41.61
N MET A 400 -5.73 27.91 40.66
CA MET A 400 -4.60 28.61 40.04
C MET A 400 -4.90 28.86 38.58
N TYR A 401 -4.90 30.15 38.21
CA TYR A 401 -5.12 30.62 36.84
C TYR A 401 -3.81 31.11 36.26
N PHE A 402 -3.22 30.34 35.35
CA PHE A 402 -2.05 30.68 34.55
C PHE A 402 -2.18 29.96 33.22
N GLU A 403 -1.49 30.40 32.17
CA GLU A 403 -1.64 29.85 30.82
C GLU A 403 -0.86 28.50 30.66
N SER A 404 0.32 28.41 31.27
CA SER A 404 1.25 27.29 31.03
C SER A 404 1.97 26.86 32.29
N LEU A 405 2.07 25.52 32.45
CA LEU A 405 2.92 24.87 33.42
C LEU A 405 4.07 24.18 32.67
N ILE A 406 5.31 24.49 33.03
CA ILE A 406 6.52 23.93 32.40
C ILE A 406 7.36 23.27 33.47
N TRP A 407 7.73 22.00 33.22
CA TRP A 407 8.51 21.22 34.17
C TRP A 407 9.53 20.33 33.44
N ASN A 408 10.82 20.53 33.73
CA ASN A 408 11.82 19.53 33.40
C ASN A 408 11.72 18.42 34.45
N ILE A 409 11.45 17.18 34.06
CA ILE A 409 11.16 16.10 35.01
C ILE A 409 12.36 15.73 35.90
N ASP A 410 13.56 16.13 35.54
CA ASP A 410 14.79 15.97 36.34
C ASP A 410 15.01 17.16 37.32
N ASP A 411 14.21 18.22 37.23
CA ASP A 411 14.31 19.42 38.10
C ASP A 411 13.30 19.34 39.27
N PRO A 412 13.66 19.75 40.47
CA PRO A 412 12.72 19.82 41.58
C PRO A 412 11.66 20.91 41.44
N LEU A 413 11.84 21.89 40.53
CA LEU A 413 10.99 23.07 40.44
C LEU A 413 10.06 22.99 39.22
N ILE A 414 8.77 23.27 39.45
CA ILE A 414 7.74 23.46 38.43
C ILE A 414 7.60 24.96 38.21
N LYS A 415 7.63 25.39 36.93
CA LYS A 415 7.43 26.79 36.52
C LYS A 415 6.00 27.00 36.03
N MET A 416 5.35 28.04 36.53
CA MET A 416 4.00 28.43 36.13
C MET A 416 4.03 29.86 35.60
N GLY A 417 3.33 30.13 34.50
CA GLY A 417 3.34 31.46 33.88
C GLY A 417 2.58 31.58 32.58
N ALA A 418 2.98 32.53 31.76
CA ALA A 418 2.45 32.75 30.44
C ALA A 418 2.93 31.68 29.45
N ALA A 419 2.12 31.37 28.46
CA ALA A 419 2.55 30.56 27.34
C ALA A 419 3.57 31.35 26.46
N GLN A 420 4.45 30.60 25.80
CA GLN A 420 5.47 31.21 24.94
C GLN A 420 4.79 31.99 23.78
N GLY A 421 5.02 33.31 23.69
CA GLY A 421 4.41 34.18 22.70
C GLY A 421 3.10 34.83 23.12
N SER A 422 2.61 34.64 24.36
CA SER A 422 1.45 35.32 24.91
C SER A 422 1.77 36.77 25.26
N SER A 423 0.79 37.66 25.04
CA SER A 423 0.84 39.09 25.47
C SER A 423 0.33 39.32 26.90
N GLN A 424 -0.26 38.30 27.55
CA GLN A 424 -0.80 38.40 28.90
C GLN A 424 0.12 37.64 29.88
N HIS A 425 0.67 38.35 30.86
CA HIS A 425 1.67 37.84 31.80
C HIS A 425 1.15 37.89 33.24
N TYR A 426 -0.02 37.33 33.55
CA TYR A 426 -0.49 37.26 34.92
C TYR A 426 -0.81 35.82 35.33
N ALA A 427 -0.60 35.55 36.59
CA ALA A 427 -1.11 34.37 37.27
C ALA A 427 -1.99 34.83 38.43
N ALA A 428 -3.19 34.28 38.56
CA ALA A 428 -4.10 34.55 39.65
C ALA A 428 -4.29 33.28 40.51
N PHE A 429 -4.41 33.48 41.82
CA PHE A 429 -4.62 32.40 42.78
C PHE A 429 -5.84 32.77 43.61
N GLU A 430 -6.84 31.90 43.64
CA GLU A 430 -8.07 32.08 44.37
C GLU A 430 -8.22 31.00 45.43
N SER A 431 -8.59 31.35 46.67
CA SER A 431 -8.77 30.36 47.75
C SER A 431 -10.05 29.54 47.50
N ASN A 432 -9.95 28.22 47.53
CA ASN A 432 -11.08 27.29 47.44
C ASN A 432 -11.90 27.25 48.74
N THR A 433 -11.32 27.70 49.86
CA THR A 433 -11.98 27.77 51.15
C THR A 433 -12.53 29.16 51.36
N PHE A 434 -13.53 29.53 50.59
CA PHE A 434 -14.29 30.72 50.90
C PHE A 434 -14.90 30.61 52.30
N PHE A 435 -14.77 31.71 53.05
CA PHE A 435 -15.28 31.94 54.37
C PHE A 435 -16.50 31.10 54.70
N LYS A 436 -16.35 30.01 55.47
CA LYS A 436 -17.50 29.50 56.19
C LYS A 436 -17.98 30.68 57.06
N LYS A 437 -19.24 31.05 56.90
CA LYS A 437 -19.89 32.18 57.64
C LYS A 437 -19.49 32.24 59.14
N LYS A 438 -19.32 31.09 59.79
CA LYS A 438 -18.80 30.92 61.16
C LYS A 438 -17.39 31.44 61.39
N ARG A 439 -16.50 31.46 60.37
CA ARG A 439 -15.13 31.95 60.56
C ARG A 439 -15.04 33.47 60.37
N PHE A 440 -15.94 34.03 59.57
CA PHE A 440 -16.09 35.48 59.41
C PHE A 440 -16.66 36.12 60.69
N GLU A 441 -17.70 35.51 61.28
CA GLU A 441 -18.29 35.93 62.54
C GLU A 441 -17.31 35.83 63.75
N SER A 442 -16.27 35.02 63.66
CA SER A 442 -15.24 34.94 64.72
C SER A 442 -14.08 35.95 64.55
N LEU A 443 -14.04 36.69 63.41
CA LEU A 443 -13.05 37.72 63.15
C LEU A 443 -13.58 39.12 63.31
N MET A 444 -14.89 39.27 63.53
CA MET A 444 -15.56 40.51 63.98
C MET A 444 -15.80 40.45 65.50
#